data_00404cb312c436d76cd95f7005b990c6
#
_entry.id   00404cb312c436d76cd95f7005b990c6
#
_cell.length_a   1.000
_cell.length_b   1.000
_cell.length_c   1.000
_cell.angle_alpha   90.00
_cell.angle_beta   90.00
_cell.angle_gamma   90.00
#
_symmetry.space_group_name_H-M   'P 1'
#
loop_
_entity.id
_entity.type
_entity.pdbx_description
1 polymer ?
#
loop_
_entity_poly.entity_id
_entity_poly.type
_entity_poly.pdbx_seq_one_letter_code
_entity_poly.pdbx_strand_id
1 'polypeptide(L)'
;MKLARVLLDGRAYEARVEGEELVTTWGQRIPMEAAVLLPPTEPSKVICVGFNYRDHAQELQVEIPQEPLFFLKPPSALVAHGQPVVYPPHTRQLDYEGELAVVIGRRCRDVRPEEAREVILGYSIFNDVTARDVQKVEKQWVRAKAFDGSAPYGPWVETELDPSDVRITTRVNGEVRQDSRTRFMIFDVFTLVAEASRYMTLEPGDVIATGTPPGVGPVRPGDVVEITVEGIGTLSNPVTGEQPADTRRGR
;
A
#
# COMPACT_ATOMS: atom_id res chain seq x y z
N MET A 1 -9.11 -13.20 10.40
CA MET A 1 -8.63 -14.33 9.55
C MET A 1 -7.80 -13.76 8.41
N LYS A 2 -6.62 -14.35 8.13
CA LYS A 2 -5.69 -13.85 7.09
C LYS A 2 -5.90 -14.61 5.78
N LEU A 3 -6.22 -13.87 4.71
CA LEU A 3 -6.44 -14.38 3.36
C LEU A 3 -5.25 -14.00 2.47
N ALA A 4 -4.63 -14.97 1.83
CA ALA A 4 -3.49 -14.79 0.94
C ALA A 4 -3.79 -15.35 -0.46
N ARG A 5 -2.95 -14.94 -1.44
CA ARG A 5 -2.89 -15.58 -2.75
C ARG A 5 -1.48 -16.11 -2.99
N VAL A 6 -1.40 -17.31 -3.53
CA VAL A 6 -0.13 -18.01 -3.75
C VAL A 6 -0.01 -18.50 -5.19
N LEU A 7 1.23 -18.50 -5.68
CA LEU A 7 1.56 -19.08 -6.97
C LEU A 7 2.02 -20.54 -6.76
N LEU A 8 1.30 -21.50 -7.36
CA LEU A 8 1.65 -22.92 -7.38
C LEU A 8 1.58 -23.43 -8.80
N ASP A 9 2.62 -24.09 -9.29
CA ASP A 9 2.69 -24.66 -10.65
C ASP A 9 2.24 -23.68 -11.75
N GLY A 10 2.62 -22.38 -11.60
CA GLY A 10 2.30 -21.33 -12.54
C GLY A 10 0.85 -20.80 -12.47
N ARG A 11 0.07 -21.19 -11.46
CA ARG A 11 -1.32 -20.75 -11.26
C ARG A 11 -1.49 -20.07 -9.91
N ALA A 12 -2.36 -19.06 -9.89
CA ALA A 12 -2.73 -18.36 -8.67
C ALA A 12 -3.86 -19.08 -7.93
N TYR A 13 -3.73 -19.19 -6.62
CA TYR A 13 -4.73 -19.80 -5.74
C TYR A 13 -4.93 -18.98 -4.48
N GLU A 14 -6.15 -19.03 -3.97
CA GLU A 14 -6.49 -18.48 -2.66
C GLU A 14 -6.07 -19.46 -1.55
N ALA A 15 -5.57 -18.91 -0.45
CA ALA A 15 -5.15 -19.64 0.73
C ALA A 15 -5.46 -18.86 2.01
N ARG A 16 -5.54 -19.57 3.13
CA ARG A 16 -5.59 -18.96 4.48
C ARG A 16 -4.24 -19.14 5.15
N VAL A 17 -3.86 -18.17 5.96
CA VAL A 17 -2.68 -18.27 6.80
C VAL A 17 -3.05 -18.96 8.11
N GLU A 18 -2.41 -20.09 8.42
CA GLU A 18 -2.56 -20.86 9.66
C GLU A 18 -1.18 -21.08 10.30
N GLY A 19 -0.81 -20.22 11.26
CA GLY A 19 0.53 -20.24 11.84
C GLY A 19 1.61 -19.92 10.81
N GLU A 20 2.54 -20.86 10.60
CA GLU A 20 3.64 -20.73 9.63
C GLU A 20 3.33 -21.44 8.28
N GLU A 21 2.07 -21.72 8.04
CA GLU A 21 1.61 -22.41 6.82
C GLU A 21 0.51 -21.63 6.11
N LEU A 22 0.44 -21.83 4.81
CA LEU A 22 -0.69 -21.44 3.96
C LEU A 22 -1.53 -22.67 3.65
N VAL A 23 -2.83 -22.56 3.84
CA VAL A 23 -3.80 -23.65 3.58
C VAL A 23 -4.70 -23.23 2.43
N THR A 24 -4.56 -23.93 1.30
CA THR A 24 -5.39 -23.70 0.11
C THR A 24 -6.85 -24.11 0.34
N THR A 25 -7.74 -23.69 -0.55
CA THR A 25 -9.18 -23.99 -0.46
C THR A 25 -9.48 -25.51 -0.53
N TRP A 26 -8.58 -26.33 -1.07
CA TRP A 26 -8.72 -27.80 -1.11
C TRP A 26 -7.90 -28.51 -0.03
N GLY A 27 -7.31 -27.75 0.95
CA GLY A 27 -6.65 -28.32 2.13
C GLY A 27 -5.17 -28.64 1.98
N GLN A 28 -4.52 -28.29 0.86
CA GLN A 28 -3.06 -28.39 0.74
C GLN A 28 -2.38 -27.40 1.67
N ARG A 29 -1.42 -27.88 2.46
CA ARG A 29 -0.57 -27.08 3.35
C ARG A 29 0.76 -26.79 2.70
N ILE A 30 1.18 -25.52 2.76
CA ILE A 30 2.41 -25.02 2.15
C ILE A 30 3.14 -24.24 3.22
N PRO A 31 4.37 -24.61 3.59
CA PRO A 31 5.19 -23.79 4.50
C PRO A 31 5.34 -22.37 3.96
N MET A 32 5.20 -21.35 4.82
CA MET A 32 5.27 -19.95 4.43
C MET A 32 6.58 -19.62 3.72
N GLU A 33 7.68 -20.18 4.18
CA GLU A 33 9.03 -19.98 3.61
C GLU A 33 9.19 -20.52 2.18
N ALA A 34 8.37 -21.50 1.80
CA ALA A 34 8.37 -22.11 0.46
C ALA A 34 7.33 -21.48 -0.48
N ALA A 35 6.47 -20.60 0.05
CA ALA A 35 5.38 -20.02 -0.71
C ALA A 35 5.82 -18.79 -1.51
N VAL A 36 5.40 -18.72 -2.77
CA VAL A 36 5.47 -17.50 -3.56
C VAL A 36 4.15 -16.76 -3.41
N LEU A 37 4.17 -15.71 -2.58
CA LEU A 37 3.01 -14.86 -2.39
C LEU A 37 2.75 -13.98 -3.62
N LEU A 38 1.48 -13.78 -3.94
CA LEU A 38 1.00 -12.83 -4.93
C LEU A 38 0.35 -11.63 -4.20
N PRO A 39 0.08 -10.50 -4.89
CA PRO A 39 -0.80 -9.48 -4.33
C PRO A 39 -2.10 -10.13 -3.83
N PRO A 40 -2.58 -9.83 -2.61
CA PRO A 40 -3.68 -10.57 -1.99
C PRO A 40 -4.99 -10.55 -2.76
N THR A 41 -5.18 -9.52 -3.60
CA THR A 41 -6.34 -9.39 -4.51
C THR A 41 -5.89 -8.94 -5.89
N GLU A 42 -6.82 -8.98 -6.86
CA GLU A 42 -6.65 -8.42 -8.21
C GLU A 42 -7.59 -7.22 -8.36
N PRO A 43 -7.18 -6.03 -7.90
CA PRO A 43 -8.04 -4.85 -7.95
C PRO A 43 -8.28 -4.39 -9.38
N SER A 44 -9.45 -3.86 -9.66
CA SER A 44 -9.70 -3.13 -10.89
C SER A 44 -8.98 -1.77 -10.89
N LYS A 45 -8.74 -1.22 -9.70
CA LYS A 45 -8.03 0.02 -9.43
C LYS A 45 -7.49 0.04 -8.00
N VAL A 46 -6.42 0.81 -7.80
CA VAL A 46 -5.93 1.21 -6.49
C VAL A 46 -6.17 2.70 -6.31
N ILE A 47 -6.97 3.07 -5.32
CA ILE A 47 -7.25 4.45 -4.95
C ILE A 47 -6.29 4.81 -3.84
N CYS A 48 -5.54 5.90 -4.00
CA CYS A 48 -4.59 6.38 -3.01
C CYS A 48 -5.03 7.74 -2.47
N VAL A 49 -4.63 8.03 -1.23
CA VAL A 49 -5.01 9.26 -0.52
C VAL A 49 -3.78 10.07 -0.17
N GLY A 50 -3.69 11.29 -0.69
CA GLY A 50 -2.64 12.23 -0.32
C GLY A 50 -2.95 12.98 0.97
N PHE A 51 -1.92 13.24 1.80
CA PHE A 51 -1.99 14.10 3.00
C PHE A 51 -3.06 13.71 4.03
N ASN A 52 -3.14 12.44 4.40
CA ASN A 52 -4.18 11.95 5.32
C ASN A 52 -3.72 11.81 6.79
N TYR A 53 -2.55 12.29 7.16
CA TYR A 53 -2.08 12.28 8.55
C TYR A 53 -1.83 13.72 9.03
N ARG A 54 -2.34 14.07 10.23
CA ARG A 54 -2.26 15.43 10.80
C ARG A 54 -0.83 15.87 11.04
N ASP A 55 -0.01 14.99 11.60
CA ASP A 55 1.41 15.21 11.89
C ASP A 55 2.24 15.32 10.59
N HIS A 56 1.89 14.56 9.54
CA HIS A 56 2.52 14.68 8.23
C HIS A 56 2.18 16.00 7.53
N ALA A 57 0.93 16.46 7.62
CA ALA A 57 0.54 17.78 7.12
C ALA A 57 1.30 18.92 7.83
N GLN A 58 1.53 18.79 9.14
CA GLN A 58 2.33 19.73 9.92
C GLN A 58 3.82 19.73 9.51
N GLU A 59 4.41 18.52 9.32
CA GLU A 59 5.80 18.37 8.84
C GLU A 59 6.03 19.09 7.51
N LEU A 60 5.09 18.98 6.58
CA LEU A 60 5.15 19.59 5.25
C LEU A 60 4.64 21.03 5.20
N GLN A 61 4.13 21.58 6.31
CA GLN A 61 3.54 22.92 6.41
C GLN A 61 2.42 23.16 5.38
N VAL A 62 1.61 22.13 5.10
CA VAL A 62 0.43 22.22 4.24
C VAL A 62 -0.83 22.37 5.08
N GLU A 63 -1.83 23.05 4.56
CA GLU A 63 -3.14 23.13 5.19
C GLU A 63 -3.79 21.74 5.24
N ILE A 64 -4.50 21.44 6.34
CA ILE A 64 -5.26 20.22 6.47
C ILE A 64 -6.38 20.24 5.42
N PRO A 65 -6.42 19.25 4.51
CA PRO A 65 -7.44 19.22 3.48
C PRO A 65 -8.85 19.06 4.09
N GLN A 66 -9.83 19.71 3.50
CA GLN A 66 -11.24 19.59 3.91
C GLN A 66 -11.91 18.35 3.32
N GLU A 67 -11.38 17.84 2.19
CA GLU A 67 -11.82 16.64 1.48
C GLU A 67 -10.62 15.77 1.15
N PRO A 68 -10.77 14.43 1.05
CA PRO A 68 -9.67 13.55 0.67
C PRO A 68 -9.14 13.87 -0.73
N LEU A 69 -7.83 13.99 -0.86
CA LEU A 69 -7.16 14.12 -2.15
C LEU A 69 -6.92 12.73 -2.74
N PHE A 70 -7.73 12.32 -3.71
CA PHE A 70 -7.58 11.02 -4.37
C PHE A 70 -6.72 11.08 -5.62
N PHE A 71 -5.92 10.02 -5.80
CA PHE A 71 -5.26 9.69 -7.06
C PHE A 71 -5.27 8.17 -7.26
N LEU A 72 -4.88 7.70 -8.44
CA LEU A 72 -4.98 6.29 -8.79
C LEU A 72 -3.61 5.71 -9.13
N LYS A 73 -3.39 4.44 -8.74
CA LYS A 73 -2.37 3.57 -9.29
C LYS A 73 -3.04 2.45 -10.09
N PRO A 74 -2.49 2.08 -11.27
CA PRO A 74 -3.04 0.98 -12.07
C PRO A 74 -2.68 -0.37 -11.44
N PRO A 75 -3.43 -1.44 -11.74
CA PRO A 75 -3.08 -2.80 -11.29
C PRO A 75 -1.69 -3.27 -11.73
N SER A 76 -1.18 -2.78 -12.87
CA SER A 76 0.18 -3.08 -13.36
C SER A 76 1.29 -2.55 -12.45
N ALA A 77 0.99 -1.60 -11.56
CA ALA A 77 1.95 -1.09 -10.59
C ALA A 77 2.18 -2.01 -9.39
N LEU A 78 1.33 -3.03 -9.18
CA LEU A 78 1.36 -3.90 -8.00
C LEU A 78 2.63 -4.76 -7.95
N VAL A 79 3.18 -4.88 -6.74
CA VAL A 79 4.32 -5.75 -6.40
C VAL A 79 3.95 -6.59 -5.18
N ALA A 80 4.17 -7.90 -5.25
CA ALA A 80 3.90 -8.79 -4.13
C ALA A 80 4.95 -8.67 -3.02
N HIS A 81 4.62 -9.19 -1.83
CA HIS A 81 5.59 -9.37 -0.75
C HIS A 81 6.81 -10.17 -1.23
N GLY A 82 8.00 -9.73 -0.86
CA GLY A 82 9.27 -10.36 -1.23
C GLY A 82 9.76 -10.05 -2.65
N GLN A 83 8.91 -9.51 -3.53
CA GLN A 83 9.30 -9.14 -4.89
C GLN A 83 10.01 -7.77 -4.91
N PRO A 84 10.95 -7.53 -5.85
CA PRO A 84 11.71 -6.31 -5.89
C PRO A 84 10.89 -5.12 -6.39
N VAL A 85 11.11 -3.96 -5.75
CA VAL A 85 10.81 -2.65 -6.33
C VAL A 85 11.98 -2.27 -7.22
N VAL A 86 11.75 -2.22 -8.53
CA VAL A 86 12.79 -1.83 -9.48
C VAL A 86 12.90 -0.30 -9.53
N TYR A 87 14.09 0.22 -9.24
CA TYR A 87 14.34 1.66 -9.28
C TYR A 87 14.13 2.20 -10.71
N PRO A 88 13.14 3.09 -10.93
CA PRO A 88 12.80 3.49 -12.30
C PRO A 88 13.80 4.52 -12.85
N PRO A 89 14.11 4.46 -14.17
CA PRO A 89 15.14 5.31 -14.77
C PRO A 89 14.75 6.79 -14.89
N HIS A 90 13.48 7.13 -14.67
CA HIS A 90 12.95 8.49 -14.84
C HIS A 90 12.99 9.34 -13.57
N THR A 91 13.45 8.79 -12.43
CA THR A 91 13.56 9.52 -11.15
C THR A 91 14.97 9.43 -10.55
N ARG A 92 15.32 10.43 -9.76
CA ARG A 92 16.55 10.46 -8.95
C ARG A 92 16.30 10.37 -7.47
N GLN A 93 15.04 10.47 -7.08
CA GLN A 93 14.58 10.35 -5.68
C GLN A 93 13.35 9.48 -5.62
N LEU A 94 13.55 8.21 -5.25
CA LEU A 94 12.48 7.24 -5.00
C LEU A 94 12.25 7.16 -3.50
N ASP A 95 11.04 7.48 -3.04
CA ASP A 95 10.67 7.48 -1.63
C ASP A 95 9.69 6.34 -1.33
N TYR A 96 9.80 5.78 -0.11
CA TYR A 96 8.79 4.89 0.48
C TYR A 96 7.68 5.69 1.16
N GLU A 97 6.49 5.13 1.20
CA GLU A 97 5.33 5.64 1.94
C GLU A 97 4.53 4.45 2.49
N GLY A 98 4.75 4.10 3.77
CA GLY A 98 4.05 2.99 4.43
C GLY A 98 2.63 3.35 4.80
N GLU A 99 1.66 2.50 4.43
CA GLU A 99 0.24 2.78 4.57
C GLU A 99 -0.57 1.55 5.01
N LEU A 100 -1.67 1.80 5.71
CA LEU A 100 -2.76 0.83 5.80
C LEU A 100 -3.50 0.79 4.47
N ALA A 101 -3.88 -0.40 4.00
CA ALA A 101 -4.74 -0.59 2.84
C ALA A 101 -6.10 -1.14 3.25
N VAL A 102 -7.18 -0.55 2.77
CA VAL A 102 -8.54 -1.08 2.86
C VAL A 102 -8.83 -1.90 1.61
N VAL A 103 -9.35 -3.10 1.78
CA VAL A 103 -9.71 -4.00 0.67
C VAL A 103 -11.22 -4.13 0.59
N ILE A 104 -11.79 -3.84 -0.57
CA ILE A 104 -13.23 -3.92 -0.81
C ILE A 104 -13.67 -5.37 -0.99
N GLY A 105 -14.74 -5.77 -0.32
CA GLY A 105 -15.30 -7.13 -0.37
C GLY A 105 -16.58 -7.25 -1.19
N ARG A 106 -17.34 -6.17 -1.31
CA ARG A 106 -18.60 -6.14 -2.06
C ARG A 106 -18.65 -4.93 -2.98
N ARG A 107 -19.18 -5.14 -4.18
CA ARG A 107 -19.47 -4.04 -5.09
C ARG A 107 -20.38 -3.02 -4.43
N CYS A 108 -19.97 -1.75 -4.47
CA CYS A 108 -20.73 -0.66 -3.85
C CYS A 108 -20.59 0.67 -4.59
N ARG A 109 -21.55 1.54 -4.33
CA ARG A 109 -21.61 2.92 -4.81
C ARG A 109 -22.43 3.76 -3.82
N ASP A 110 -22.02 5.01 -3.57
CA ASP A 110 -22.70 5.97 -2.70
C ASP A 110 -23.02 5.41 -1.29
N VAL A 111 -22.07 4.67 -0.70
CA VAL A 111 -22.23 4.17 0.67
C VAL A 111 -22.00 5.28 1.69
N ARG A 112 -22.72 5.24 2.78
CA ARG A 112 -22.50 6.14 3.92
C ARG A 112 -21.38 5.62 4.81
N PRO A 113 -20.68 6.48 5.59
CA PRO A 113 -19.58 6.02 6.46
C PRO A 113 -20.00 4.90 7.42
N GLU A 114 -21.20 4.95 7.99
CA GLU A 114 -21.74 3.92 8.88
C GLU A 114 -22.01 2.57 8.20
N GLU A 115 -22.16 2.55 6.88
CA GLU A 115 -22.37 1.36 6.05
C GLU A 115 -21.07 0.80 5.48
N ALA A 116 -19.99 1.60 5.50
CA ALA A 116 -18.72 1.25 4.84
C ALA A 116 -18.13 -0.06 5.35
N ARG A 117 -18.29 -0.37 6.65
CA ARG A 117 -17.81 -1.64 7.23
C ARG A 117 -18.38 -2.89 6.54
N GLU A 118 -19.63 -2.81 6.05
CA GLU A 118 -20.31 -3.95 5.41
C GLU A 118 -19.78 -4.28 4.02
N VAL A 119 -19.08 -3.34 3.39
CA VAL A 119 -18.50 -3.51 2.04
C VAL A 119 -17.00 -3.77 2.06
N ILE A 120 -16.34 -3.65 3.22
CA ILE A 120 -14.92 -3.95 3.42
C ILE A 120 -14.72 -5.45 3.61
N LEU A 121 -13.79 -6.06 2.88
CA LEU A 121 -13.30 -7.43 3.10
C LEU A 121 -12.37 -7.49 4.31
N GLY A 122 -11.48 -6.51 4.43
CA GLY A 122 -10.46 -6.45 5.46
C GLY A 122 -9.38 -5.43 5.11
N TYR A 123 -8.20 -5.63 5.70
CA TYR A 123 -7.10 -4.69 5.66
C TYR A 123 -5.79 -5.37 5.29
N SER A 124 -4.93 -4.64 4.64
CA SER A 124 -3.60 -5.09 4.22
C SER A 124 -2.57 -3.97 4.39
N ILE A 125 -1.37 -4.19 3.90
CA ILE A 125 -0.28 -3.20 3.94
C ILE A 125 0.02 -2.74 2.52
N PHE A 126 0.33 -1.45 2.37
CA PHE A 126 0.65 -0.84 1.10
C PHE A 126 1.90 0.04 1.22
N ASN A 127 2.68 0.12 0.16
CA ASN A 127 3.77 1.08 0.03
C ASN A 127 3.50 1.95 -1.19
N ASP A 128 3.15 3.20 -0.98
CA ASP A 128 2.90 4.15 -2.07
C ASP A 128 4.23 4.73 -2.58
N VAL A 129 5.02 3.88 -3.25
CA VAL A 129 6.34 4.25 -3.78
C VAL A 129 6.21 5.44 -4.73
N THR A 130 7.04 6.46 -4.48
CA THR A 130 6.90 7.78 -5.09
C THR A 130 8.21 8.24 -5.75
N ALA A 131 8.15 8.59 -7.03
CA ALA A 131 9.18 9.34 -7.73
C ALA A 131 9.10 10.83 -7.30
N ARG A 132 9.77 11.17 -6.21
CA ARG A 132 9.54 12.43 -5.48
C ARG A 132 9.95 13.69 -6.24
N ASP A 133 11.02 13.62 -6.99
CA ASP A 133 11.48 14.73 -7.82
C ASP A 133 10.53 14.99 -9.00
N VAL A 134 9.89 13.94 -9.53
CA VAL A 134 8.84 14.05 -10.55
C VAL A 134 7.56 14.62 -9.96
N GLN A 135 7.13 14.15 -8.78
CA GLN A 135 5.94 14.64 -8.10
C GLN A 135 5.98 16.15 -7.84
N LYS A 136 7.14 16.70 -7.47
CA LYS A 136 7.32 18.13 -7.17
C LYS A 136 7.06 19.06 -8.37
N VAL A 137 7.18 18.56 -9.59
CA VAL A 137 7.06 19.38 -10.81
C VAL A 137 5.79 19.07 -11.60
N GLU A 138 5.10 17.99 -11.29
CA GLU A 138 3.88 17.59 -12.01
C GLU A 138 2.62 18.05 -11.29
N LYS A 139 1.64 18.51 -12.06
CA LYS A 139 0.29 18.84 -11.56
C LYS A 139 -0.56 17.59 -11.33
N GLN A 140 -0.37 16.57 -12.18
CA GLN A 140 -1.01 15.25 -12.07
C GLN A 140 0.08 14.19 -11.86
N TRP A 141 -0.05 13.38 -10.84
CA TRP A 141 1.03 12.53 -10.33
C TRP A 141 1.18 11.18 -11.06
N VAL A 142 0.70 11.04 -12.29
CA VAL A 142 0.72 9.75 -13.01
C VAL A 142 2.15 9.19 -13.12
N ARG A 143 3.13 9.99 -13.60
CA ARG A 143 4.52 9.52 -13.74
C ARG A 143 5.22 9.38 -12.40
N ALA A 144 4.76 10.09 -11.38
CA ALA A 144 5.34 10.06 -10.05
C ALA A 144 4.85 8.88 -9.20
N LYS A 145 3.63 8.39 -9.45
CA LYS A 145 2.91 7.46 -8.58
C LYS A 145 2.43 6.18 -9.30
N ALA A 146 2.23 6.19 -10.62
CA ALA A 146 1.52 5.13 -11.34
C ALA A 146 2.44 4.35 -12.32
N PHE A 147 3.73 4.28 -12.04
CA PHE A 147 4.68 3.48 -12.82
C PHE A 147 4.71 2.03 -12.34
N ASP A 148 5.14 1.11 -13.20
CA ASP A 148 5.26 -0.30 -12.88
C ASP A 148 6.19 -0.51 -11.68
N GLY A 149 5.75 -1.31 -10.70
CA GLY A 149 6.50 -1.56 -9.48
C GLY A 149 6.32 -0.51 -8.38
N SER A 150 5.47 0.50 -8.56
CA SER A 150 5.27 1.58 -7.57
C SER A 150 4.27 1.26 -6.47
N ALA A 151 3.71 0.06 -6.42
CA ALA A 151 2.64 -0.33 -5.50
C ALA A 151 2.87 -1.69 -4.83
N PRO A 152 3.90 -1.85 -3.97
CA PRO A 152 3.99 -3.02 -3.10
C PRO A 152 2.74 -3.16 -2.23
N TYR A 153 2.13 -4.38 -2.25
CA TYR A 153 0.85 -4.65 -1.62
C TYR A 153 0.78 -6.08 -1.06
N GLY A 154 0.42 -6.23 0.20
CA GLY A 154 0.29 -7.51 0.88
C GLY A 154 0.79 -7.47 2.33
N PRO A 155 1.25 -8.60 2.90
CA PRO A 155 1.37 -9.94 2.30
C PRO A 155 0.03 -10.68 2.14
N TRP A 156 -0.99 -10.31 2.90
CA TRP A 156 -2.35 -10.89 2.95
C TRP A 156 -3.38 -9.84 3.37
N VAL A 157 -4.65 -10.22 3.34
CA VAL A 157 -5.76 -9.42 3.90
C VAL A 157 -6.13 -9.98 5.26
N GLU A 158 -6.10 -9.15 6.32
CA GLU A 158 -6.66 -9.47 7.64
C GLU A 158 -8.11 -9.00 7.72
N THR A 159 -9.04 -9.94 7.93
CA THR A 159 -10.49 -9.67 7.85
C THR A 159 -11.11 -9.18 9.17
N GLU A 160 -10.41 -9.33 10.29
CA GLU A 160 -10.96 -9.08 11.64
C GLU A 160 -10.26 -7.94 12.38
N LEU A 161 -9.49 -7.12 11.66
CA LEU A 161 -8.80 -5.97 12.24
C LEU A 161 -9.79 -4.85 12.60
N ASP A 162 -9.63 -4.25 13.78
CA ASP A 162 -10.17 -2.93 14.06
C ASP A 162 -9.16 -1.87 13.60
N PRO A 163 -9.47 -1.08 12.56
CA PRO A 163 -8.53 -0.13 11.98
C PRO A 163 -8.40 1.18 12.76
N SER A 164 -9.17 1.37 13.84
CA SER A 164 -9.31 2.67 14.53
C SER A 164 -8.03 3.15 15.20
N ASP A 165 -7.21 2.23 15.74
CA ASP A 165 -5.95 2.56 16.42
C ASP A 165 -4.91 1.45 16.29
N VAL A 166 -4.41 1.21 15.08
CA VAL A 166 -3.31 0.27 14.82
C VAL A 166 -2.00 1.01 14.54
N ARG A 167 -0.89 0.45 15.02
CA ARG A 167 0.45 1.00 14.79
C ARG A 167 0.92 0.64 13.38
N ILE A 168 1.50 1.64 12.69
CA ILE A 168 2.17 1.49 11.39
C ILE A 168 3.64 1.89 11.59
N THR A 169 4.55 0.98 11.23
CA THR A 169 6.00 1.23 11.33
C THR A 169 6.65 0.90 10.00
N THR A 170 7.43 1.82 9.45
CA THR A 170 8.28 1.56 8.28
C THR A 170 9.74 1.52 8.71
N ARG A 171 10.47 0.49 8.26
CA ARG A 171 11.92 0.34 8.42
C ARG A 171 12.58 0.31 7.06
N VAL A 172 13.77 0.90 7.00
CA VAL A 172 14.68 0.75 5.85
C VAL A 172 15.98 0.18 6.41
N ASN A 173 16.37 -1.00 5.92
CA ASN A 173 17.55 -1.74 6.42
C ASN A 173 17.53 -1.94 7.95
N GLY A 174 16.35 -2.23 8.51
CA GLY A 174 16.13 -2.42 9.95
C GLY A 174 15.98 -1.12 10.76
N GLU A 175 16.33 0.05 10.23
CA GLU A 175 16.17 1.33 10.94
C GLU A 175 14.75 1.86 10.81
N VAL A 176 14.13 2.25 11.93
CA VAL A 176 12.80 2.86 11.95
C VAL A 176 12.84 4.24 11.30
N ARG A 177 11.98 4.43 10.31
CA ARG A 177 11.81 5.69 9.58
C ARG A 177 10.45 6.33 9.81
N GLN A 178 9.38 5.52 9.82
CA GLN A 178 8.04 5.96 10.17
C GLN A 178 7.55 5.14 11.37
N ASP A 179 6.88 5.79 12.30
CA ASP A 179 6.25 5.15 13.45
C ASP A 179 5.05 6.00 13.89
N SER A 180 3.85 5.56 13.57
CA SER A 180 2.61 6.28 13.83
C SER A 180 1.44 5.32 14.06
N ARG A 181 0.24 5.85 14.21
CA ARG A 181 -0.99 5.09 14.42
C ARG A 181 -2.13 5.63 13.58
N THR A 182 -3.04 4.76 13.15
CA THR A 182 -4.18 5.11 12.30
C THR A 182 -5.12 6.16 12.93
N ARG A 183 -5.19 6.25 14.25
CA ARG A 183 -5.97 7.30 14.94
C ARG A 183 -5.53 8.75 14.61
N PHE A 184 -4.34 8.93 14.04
CA PHE A 184 -3.86 10.25 13.58
C PHE A 184 -4.27 10.59 12.15
N MET A 185 -5.00 9.69 11.46
CA MET A 185 -5.60 9.99 10.16
C MET A 185 -6.55 11.19 10.28
N ILE A 186 -6.58 12.01 9.23
CA ILE A 186 -7.52 13.13 9.07
C ILE A 186 -8.89 12.58 8.73
N PHE A 187 -8.94 11.71 7.74
CA PHE A 187 -10.13 10.96 7.32
C PHE A 187 -9.93 9.48 7.68
N ASP A 188 -10.78 8.93 8.50
CA ASP A 188 -10.73 7.52 8.85
C ASP A 188 -11.09 6.61 7.66
N VAL A 189 -10.85 5.32 7.80
CA VAL A 189 -11.05 4.35 6.71
C VAL A 189 -12.49 4.29 6.22
N PHE A 190 -13.47 4.51 7.08
CA PHE A 190 -14.89 4.43 6.70
C PHE A 190 -15.30 5.66 5.91
N THR A 191 -14.82 6.83 6.31
CA THR A 191 -14.95 8.09 5.57
C THR A 191 -14.32 7.97 4.20
N LEU A 192 -13.10 7.39 4.08
CA LEU A 192 -12.43 7.22 2.79
C LEU A 192 -13.19 6.30 1.85
N VAL A 193 -13.74 5.18 2.34
CA VAL A 193 -14.58 4.27 1.53
C VAL A 193 -15.85 4.98 1.07
N ALA A 194 -16.53 5.69 1.96
CA ALA A 194 -17.73 6.45 1.64
C ALA A 194 -17.44 7.50 0.56
N GLU A 195 -16.43 8.34 0.77
CA GLU A 195 -16.07 9.39 -0.18
C GLU A 195 -15.63 8.84 -1.54
N ALA A 196 -14.76 7.81 -1.58
CA ALA A 196 -14.37 7.18 -2.84
C ALA A 196 -15.57 6.60 -3.60
N SER A 197 -16.53 6.00 -2.89
CA SER A 197 -17.74 5.40 -3.48
C SER A 197 -18.69 6.43 -4.09
N ARG A 198 -18.62 7.71 -3.70
CA ARG A 198 -19.41 8.79 -4.31
C ARG A 198 -19.00 9.10 -5.75
N TYR A 199 -17.72 8.97 -6.06
CA TYR A 199 -17.19 9.32 -7.37
C TYR A 199 -17.08 8.12 -8.31
N MET A 200 -16.83 6.92 -7.78
CA MET A 200 -16.64 5.72 -8.61
C MET A 200 -17.22 4.48 -7.94
N THR A 201 -17.71 3.54 -8.73
CA THR A 201 -18.08 2.21 -8.26
C THR A 201 -16.84 1.50 -7.73
N LEU A 202 -16.91 0.97 -6.52
CA LEU A 202 -15.89 0.11 -5.95
C LEU A 202 -16.26 -1.34 -6.22
N GLU A 203 -15.29 -2.12 -6.72
CA GLU A 203 -15.47 -3.53 -7.04
C GLU A 203 -14.80 -4.41 -5.98
N PRO A 204 -15.26 -5.67 -5.79
CA PRO A 204 -14.55 -6.61 -4.91
C PRO A 204 -13.07 -6.74 -5.30
N GLY A 205 -12.19 -6.67 -4.31
CA GLY A 205 -10.75 -6.69 -4.52
C GLY A 205 -10.10 -5.33 -4.75
N ASP A 206 -10.85 -4.25 -5.02
CA ASP A 206 -10.30 -2.90 -5.11
C ASP A 206 -9.64 -2.50 -3.78
N VAL A 207 -8.62 -1.65 -3.88
CA VAL A 207 -7.79 -1.23 -2.76
C VAL A 207 -7.88 0.27 -2.57
N ILE A 208 -8.00 0.71 -1.30
CA ILE A 208 -7.81 2.10 -0.91
C ILE A 208 -6.59 2.18 0.00
N ALA A 209 -5.50 2.78 -0.49
CA ALA A 209 -4.31 3.11 0.29
C ALA A 209 -4.58 4.42 1.04
N THR A 210 -4.47 4.39 2.38
CA THR A 210 -5.11 5.38 3.25
C THR A 210 -4.28 6.61 3.55
N GLY A 211 -3.12 6.75 2.91
CA GLY A 211 -2.15 7.80 3.18
C GLY A 211 -1.08 7.38 4.19
N THR A 212 0.06 8.05 4.12
CA THR A 212 1.26 7.75 4.90
C THR A 212 1.47 8.73 6.04
N PRO A 213 1.99 8.26 7.21
CA PRO A 213 2.42 9.14 8.30
C PRO A 213 3.76 9.85 7.99
N PRO A 214 4.23 10.78 8.85
CA PRO A 214 5.51 11.46 8.70
C PRO A 214 6.70 10.48 8.70
N GLY A 215 7.84 10.95 8.20
CA GLY A 215 9.09 10.18 8.11
C GLY A 215 9.32 9.51 6.77
N VAL A 216 8.62 9.95 5.71
CA VAL A 216 8.90 9.53 4.33
C VAL A 216 10.34 9.90 3.93
N GLY A 217 10.96 9.12 3.09
CA GLY A 217 12.34 9.38 2.69
C GLY A 217 12.84 8.51 1.56
N PRO A 218 14.05 8.81 1.06
CA PRO A 218 14.59 8.13 -0.10
C PRO A 218 15.07 6.71 0.20
N VAL A 219 14.94 5.86 -0.82
CA VAL A 219 15.57 4.53 -0.90
C VAL A 219 16.51 4.45 -2.11
N ARG A 220 17.42 3.47 -2.06
CA ARG A 220 18.40 3.20 -3.10
C ARG A 220 18.41 1.72 -3.47
N PRO A 221 18.90 1.35 -4.64
CA PRO A 221 19.17 -0.03 -4.96
C PRO A 221 20.05 -0.69 -3.88
N GLY A 222 19.64 -1.86 -3.41
CA GLY A 222 20.24 -2.59 -2.28
C GLY A 222 19.53 -2.38 -0.95
N ASP A 223 18.67 -1.40 -0.81
CA ASP A 223 17.86 -1.22 0.40
C ASP A 223 16.72 -2.25 0.47
N VAL A 224 16.27 -2.54 1.70
CA VAL A 224 15.07 -3.32 1.98
C VAL A 224 14.10 -2.44 2.77
N VAL A 225 12.88 -2.32 2.25
CA VAL A 225 11.79 -1.60 2.91
C VAL A 225 10.85 -2.61 3.58
N GLU A 226 10.62 -2.44 4.87
CA GLU A 226 9.72 -3.27 5.67
C GLU A 226 8.66 -2.39 6.29
N ILE A 227 7.39 -2.67 5.99
CA ILE A 227 6.25 -1.96 6.56
C ILE A 227 5.46 -2.94 7.41
N THR A 228 5.37 -2.67 8.71
CA THR A 228 4.63 -3.49 9.66
C THR A 228 3.37 -2.75 10.10
N VAL A 229 2.24 -3.43 10.02
CA VAL A 229 0.96 -2.98 10.59
C VAL A 229 0.54 -3.96 11.66
N GLU A 230 0.27 -3.42 12.86
CA GLU A 230 -0.19 -4.18 14.02
C GLU A 230 -1.42 -5.01 13.66
N GLY A 231 -1.44 -6.30 14.02
CA GLY A 231 -2.51 -7.25 13.70
C GLY A 231 -2.43 -7.87 12.30
N ILE A 232 -1.78 -7.24 11.33
CA ILE A 232 -1.62 -7.78 9.99
C ILE A 232 -0.32 -8.57 9.87
N GLY A 233 0.82 -7.91 10.02
CA GLY A 233 2.14 -8.48 9.81
C GLY A 233 3.09 -7.49 9.14
N THR A 234 3.98 -7.98 8.27
CA THR A 234 5.01 -7.17 7.62
C THR A 234 5.01 -7.41 6.10
N LEU A 235 4.93 -6.33 5.34
CA LEU A 235 5.23 -6.28 3.92
C LEU A 235 6.71 -5.92 3.75
N SER A 236 7.49 -6.74 3.07
CA SER A 236 8.92 -6.53 2.86
C SER A 236 9.26 -6.61 1.38
N ASN A 237 10.00 -5.63 0.87
CA ASN A 237 10.40 -5.58 -0.53
C ASN A 237 11.82 -5.04 -0.66
N PRO A 238 12.73 -5.75 -1.36
CA PRO A 238 14.04 -5.23 -1.72
C PRO A 238 13.91 -4.19 -2.85
N VAL A 239 14.77 -3.18 -2.84
CA VAL A 239 14.91 -2.22 -3.93
C VAL A 239 16.07 -2.67 -4.83
N THR A 240 15.82 -2.77 -6.14
CA THR A 240 16.81 -3.25 -7.12
C THR A 240 16.97 -2.28 -8.29
N GLY A 241 17.87 -2.61 -9.23
CA GLY A 241 18.14 -1.77 -10.41
C GLY A 241 19.29 -0.79 -10.19
N GLU A 242 19.31 0.28 -10.94
CA GLU A 242 20.36 1.30 -10.88
C GLU A 242 19.74 2.69 -10.70
N GLN A 243 20.26 3.46 -9.74
CA GLN A 243 19.86 4.86 -9.61
C GLN A 243 20.51 5.67 -10.74
N PRO A 244 19.74 6.45 -11.52
CA PRO A 244 20.30 7.27 -12.59
C PRO A 244 21.35 8.26 -12.08
N ALA A 245 22.46 8.39 -12.80
CA ALA A 245 23.52 9.33 -12.47
C ALA A 245 23.02 10.78 -12.46
N ASP A 246 23.53 11.60 -11.53
CA ASP A 246 23.23 13.03 -11.50
C ASP A 246 24.01 13.76 -12.62
N THR A 247 23.37 13.87 -13.79
CA THR A 247 23.95 14.57 -14.95
C THR A 247 23.91 16.09 -14.84
N ARG A 248 23.41 16.67 -13.74
CA ARG A 248 23.32 18.13 -13.54
C ARG A 248 24.60 18.77 -12.94
N ARG A 249 25.68 18.02 -12.69
CA ARG A 249 26.96 18.58 -12.24
C ARG A 249 27.85 19.08 -13.41
N GLY A 250 27.25 19.61 -14.47
CA GLY A 250 28.01 20.06 -15.62
C GLY A 250 27.28 21.00 -16.56
N ARG A 251 26.60 22.02 -16.04
CA ARG A 251 26.25 23.21 -16.84
C ARG A 251 26.19 24.43 -15.93
#